data_fc1d45eed60b2fe542fd579f662b332c
#
_entry.id   fc1d45eed60b2fe542fd579f662b332c
#
_cell.length_a   1.000
_cell.length_b   1.000
_cell.length_c   1.000
_cell.angle_alpha   90.00
_cell.angle_beta   90.00
_cell.angle_gamma   90.00
#
_symmetry.space_group_name_H-M   'P 1'
#
loop_
_entity.id
_entity.type
_entity.pdbx_description
1 polymer ?
#
loop_
_entity_poly.entity_id
_entity_poly.type
_entity_poly.pdbx_seq_one_letter_code
_entity_poly.pdbx_strand_id
1 'polypeptide(L)'
;MEQETAPKGRRHILLGWVKIVVGLLIFAFGVHLTIYANIGLAPWDCLGMGLAKHLPFNYGICMTMVAVLVLIVDVIMREHIGFGTVIDAILTGNFVQMYNSLNPLPENDNIWLGIGIMLVGFVFMAFGMWVYMSAEQCCGPRDSLLIGLGRRMPKIPIGIVEVLLWGVVLLCGWLLGGPVGIGTLIGTFGAGLVMQLVYSIIHFEPRNLKHKGLLETVRILAGGNGKRKDGK
;
A
#
# COMPACT_ATOMS: atom_id res chain seq x y z
N MET A 1 2.21 -0.21 -33.63
CA MET A 1 2.84 1.12 -33.59
C MET A 1 3.27 1.35 -32.13
N GLU A 2 4.54 1.02 -31.83
CA GLU A 2 5.15 1.31 -30.53
C GLU A 2 5.42 2.81 -30.46
N GLN A 3 4.72 3.49 -29.59
CA GLN A 3 5.08 4.87 -29.25
C GLN A 3 6.36 4.82 -28.40
N GLU A 4 7.46 5.09 -29.05
CA GLU A 4 8.78 5.35 -28.44
C GLU A 4 8.64 6.60 -27.56
N THR A 5 8.41 6.39 -26.25
CA THR A 5 8.30 7.49 -25.28
C THR A 5 9.72 8.07 -25.07
N ALA A 6 9.92 9.31 -25.51
CA ALA A 6 11.10 10.11 -25.25
C ALA A 6 11.54 10.07 -23.77
N PRO A 7 12.84 10.19 -23.46
CA PRO A 7 13.34 10.11 -22.08
C PRO A 7 12.67 11.18 -21.23
N LYS A 8 11.82 10.75 -20.29
CA LYS A 8 11.09 11.62 -19.37
C LYS A 8 12.12 12.40 -18.53
N GLY A 9 12.23 13.71 -18.74
CA GLY A 9 13.24 14.57 -18.14
C GLY A 9 13.13 14.68 -16.62
N ARG A 10 14.13 15.25 -15.96
CA ARG A 10 14.25 15.46 -14.50
C ARG A 10 13.00 16.05 -13.85
N ARG A 11 12.30 16.95 -14.55
CA ARG A 11 11.02 17.56 -14.12
C ARG A 11 9.90 16.52 -13.95
N HIS A 12 9.87 15.50 -14.80
CA HIS A 12 8.86 14.44 -14.73
C HIS A 12 9.06 13.54 -13.50
N ILE A 13 10.31 13.29 -13.11
CA ILE A 13 10.65 12.51 -11.91
C ILE A 13 10.24 13.28 -10.66
N LEU A 14 10.53 14.58 -10.59
CA LEU A 14 10.12 15.44 -9.46
C LEU A 14 8.60 15.52 -9.31
N LEU A 15 7.88 15.67 -10.41
CA LEU A 15 6.39 15.62 -10.39
C LEU A 15 5.89 14.24 -9.95
N GLY A 16 6.59 13.16 -10.31
CA GLY A 16 6.29 11.81 -9.81
C GLY A 16 6.41 11.72 -8.30
N TRP A 17 7.44 12.31 -7.69
CA TRP A 17 7.61 12.31 -6.23
C TRP A 17 6.50 13.07 -5.51
N VAL A 18 6.10 14.23 -6.03
CA VAL A 18 4.96 14.98 -5.48
C VAL A 18 3.68 14.15 -5.55
N LYS A 19 3.43 13.47 -6.67
CA LYS A 19 2.28 12.57 -6.81
C LYS A 19 2.31 11.43 -5.80
N ILE A 20 3.49 10.83 -5.55
CA ILE A 20 3.64 9.78 -4.53
C ILE A 20 3.24 10.32 -3.16
N VAL A 21 3.84 11.43 -2.72
CA VAL A 21 3.56 12.00 -1.40
C VAL A 21 2.09 12.37 -1.25
N VAL A 22 1.51 13.06 -2.23
CA VAL A 22 0.08 13.44 -2.22
C VAL A 22 -0.81 12.21 -2.22
N GLY A 23 -0.52 11.21 -3.05
CA GLY A 23 -1.28 9.97 -3.10
C GLY A 23 -1.21 9.20 -1.79
N LEU A 24 -0.03 9.13 -1.15
CA LEU A 24 0.13 8.48 0.15
C LEU A 24 -0.59 9.25 1.28
N LEU A 25 -0.65 10.58 1.23
CA LEU A 25 -1.45 11.36 2.17
C LEU A 25 -2.93 11.04 2.04
N ILE A 26 -3.46 10.98 0.83
CA ILE A 26 -4.86 10.65 0.57
C ILE A 26 -5.15 9.20 1.01
N PHE A 27 -4.25 8.27 0.68
CA PHE A 27 -4.35 6.86 1.09
C PHE A 27 -4.35 6.72 2.61
N ALA A 28 -3.43 7.39 3.30
CA ALA A 28 -3.32 7.36 4.75
C ALA A 28 -4.54 7.96 5.44
N PHE A 29 -5.17 8.98 4.85
CA PHE A 29 -6.45 9.49 5.34
C PHE A 29 -7.56 8.44 5.24
N GLY A 30 -7.61 7.68 4.14
CA GLY A 30 -8.52 6.55 3.99
C GLY A 30 -8.31 5.48 5.08
N VAL A 31 -7.04 5.09 5.33
CA VAL A 31 -6.70 4.15 6.42
C VAL A 31 -7.11 4.72 7.78
N HIS A 32 -6.87 6.01 8.05
CA HIS A 32 -7.32 6.66 9.28
C HIS A 32 -8.84 6.53 9.47
N LEU A 33 -9.63 6.74 8.43
CA LEU A 33 -11.09 6.56 8.49
C LEU A 33 -11.47 5.11 8.81
N THR A 34 -10.77 4.11 8.28
CA THR A 34 -11.04 2.71 8.60
C THR A 34 -10.70 2.37 10.04
N ILE A 35 -9.67 2.98 10.62
CA ILE A 35 -9.32 2.85 12.04
C ILE A 35 -10.39 3.53 12.90
N TYR A 36 -10.77 4.76 12.53
CA TYR A 36 -11.79 5.53 13.23
C TYR A 36 -13.18 4.86 13.22
N ALA A 37 -13.49 4.09 12.19
CA ALA A 37 -14.75 3.33 12.10
C ALA A 37 -14.96 2.40 13.30
N ASN A 38 -13.91 1.94 13.97
CA ASN A 38 -13.91 1.14 15.22
C ASN A 38 -14.78 -0.13 15.17
N ILE A 39 -14.86 -0.79 14.02
CA ILE A 39 -15.63 -2.03 13.80
C ILE A 39 -14.76 -3.25 13.47
N GLY A 40 -13.45 -3.12 13.65
CA GLY A 40 -12.41 -4.09 13.28
C GLY A 40 -11.57 -3.60 12.09
N LEU A 41 -10.34 -4.08 12.00
CA LEU A 41 -9.34 -3.59 11.06
C LEU A 41 -9.01 -4.59 9.96
N ALA A 42 -8.54 -4.09 8.82
CA ALA A 42 -7.94 -4.92 7.78
C ALA A 42 -6.69 -5.66 8.30
N PRO A 43 -6.29 -6.81 7.70
CA PRO A 43 -5.24 -7.68 8.25
C PRO A 43 -3.93 -6.97 8.63
N TRP A 44 -3.42 -6.12 7.76
CA TRP A 44 -2.18 -5.40 8.00
C TRP A 44 -2.27 -4.35 9.11
N ASP A 45 -3.41 -3.65 9.17
CA ASP A 45 -3.65 -2.63 10.19
C ASP A 45 -3.92 -3.29 11.56
N CYS A 46 -4.58 -4.45 11.57
CA CYS A 46 -4.73 -5.30 12.74
C CYS A 46 -3.36 -5.72 13.31
N LEU A 47 -2.41 -6.12 12.44
CA LEU A 47 -1.04 -6.44 12.85
C LEU A 47 -0.32 -5.21 13.43
N GLY A 48 -0.41 -4.05 12.78
CA GLY A 48 0.22 -2.82 13.24
C GLY A 48 -0.32 -2.36 14.59
N MET A 49 -1.64 -2.41 14.79
CA MET A 49 -2.27 -2.08 16.07
C MET A 49 -1.95 -3.12 17.16
N GLY A 50 -1.87 -4.40 16.80
CA GLY A 50 -1.44 -5.46 17.71
C GLY A 50 -0.02 -5.22 18.22
N LEU A 51 0.93 -4.91 17.32
CA LEU A 51 2.31 -4.57 17.69
C LEU A 51 2.40 -3.33 18.58
N ALA A 52 1.62 -2.29 18.30
CA ALA A 52 1.60 -1.07 19.09
C ALA A 52 1.12 -1.28 20.54
N LYS A 53 0.41 -2.37 20.84
CA LYS A 53 0.04 -2.75 22.20
C LYS A 53 1.18 -3.36 23.02
N HIS A 54 2.17 -3.96 22.34
CA HIS A 54 3.27 -4.68 23.00
C HIS A 54 4.60 -3.92 22.95
N LEU A 55 4.74 -2.98 22.02
CA LEU A 55 5.95 -2.18 21.86
C LEU A 55 5.73 -0.76 22.37
N PRO A 56 6.77 -0.09 22.88
CA PRO A 56 6.68 1.30 23.35
C PRO A 56 6.65 2.28 22.15
N PHE A 57 5.99 1.92 21.08
CA PHE A 57 5.93 2.69 19.82
C PHE A 57 4.47 2.92 19.40
N ASN A 58 4.24 4.03 18.71
CA ASN A 58 2.93 4.30 18.13
C ASN A 58 2.66 3.44 16.88
N TYR A 59 1.40 3.44 16.44
CA TYR A 59 0.95 2.70 15.25
C TYR A 59 1.83 2.98 14.03
N GLY A 60 2.18 4.23 13.77
CA GLY A 60 2.96 4.62 12.59
C GLY A 60 4.35 3.99 12.55
N ILE A 61 5.05 3.99 13.69
CA ILE A 61 6.36 3.34 13.81
C ILE A 61 6.23 1.83 13.66
N CYS A 62 5.23 1.20 14.30
CA CYS A 62 4.99 -0.22 14.16
C CYS A 62 4.70 -0.62 12.71
N MET A 63 3.90 0.16 11.99
CA MET A 63 3.63 -0.06 10.58
C MET A 63 4.86 0.13 9.69
N THR A 64 5.70 1.11 9.99
CA THR A 64 6.99 1.29 9.31
C THR A 64 7.92 0.09 9.55
N MET A 65 7.97 -0.43 10.77
CA MET A 65 8.76 -1.64 11.09
C MET A 65 8.27 -2.86 10.30
N VAL A 66 6.95 -3.06 10.22
CA VAL A 66 6.34 -4.12 9.41
C VAL A 66 6.69 -3.94 7.93
N ALA A 67 6.56 -2.73 7.40
CA ALA A 67 6.87 -2.44 6.01
C ALA A 67 8.35 -2.65 5.68
N VAL A 68 9.26 -2.27 6.58
CA VAL A 68 10.70 -2.53 6.44
C VAL A 68 11.00 -4.03 6.49
N LEU A 69 10.34 -4.78 7.38
CA LEU A 69 10.47 -6.24 7.42
C LEU A 69 10.03 -6.88 6.10
N VAL A 70 8.90 -6.45 5.56
CA VAL A 70 8.40 -6.90 4.25
C VAL A 70 9.39 -6.55 3.14
N LEU A 71 9.94 -5.32 3.14
CA LEU A 71 10.98 -4.92 2.18
C LEU A 71 12.23 -5.81 2.25
N ILE A 72 12.67 -6.18 3.45
CA ILE A 72 13.81 -7.11 3.62
C ILE A 72 13.48 -8.45 2.98
N VAL A 73 12.27 -8.97 3.19
CA VAL A 73 11.81 -10.20 2.55
C VAL A 73 11.79 -10.06 1.03
N ASP A 74 11.30 -8.94 0.49
CA ASP A 74 11.29 -8.65 -0.95
C ASP A 74 12.70 -8.63 -1.54
N VAL A 75 13.68 -8.03 -0.84
CA VAL A 75 15.11 -8.05 -1.23
C VAL A 75 15.63 -9.49 -1.29
N ILE A 76 15.37 -10.29 -0.24
CA ILE A 76 15.79 -11.71 -0.18
C ILE A 76 15.13 -12.49 -1.33
N MET A 77 13.89 -12.16 -1.64
CA MET A 77 13.14 -12.74 -2.74
C MET A 77 13.58 -12.21 -4.12
N ARG A 78 14.48 -11.24 -4.17
CA ARG A 78 14.98 -10.58 -5.39
C ARG A 78 13.86 -9.93 -6.21
N GLU A 79 12.84 -9.42 -5.54
CA GLU A 79 11.78 -8.67 -6.20
C GLU A 79 12.26 -7.25 -6.58
N HIS A 80 11.60 -6.65 -7.58
CA HIS A 80 11.98 -5.32 -8.06
C HIS A 80 11.45 -4.26 -7.10
N ILE A 81 12.33 -3.67 -6.30
CA ILE A 81 11.98 -2.58 -5.39
C ILE A 81 12.13 -1.26 -6.14
N GLY A 82 11.07 -0.46 -6.15
CA GLY A 82 11.08 0.90 -6.68
C GLY A 82 11.47 1.91 -5.60
N PHE A 83 11.86 3.11 -6.00
CA PHE A 83 12.13 4.21 -5.07
C PHE A 83 10.85 4.58 -4.28
N GLY A 84 9.70 4.57 -4.96
CA GLY A 84 8.40 4.79 -4.33
C GLY A 84 8.03 3.74 -3.28
N THR A 85 8.45 2.48 -3.45
CA THR A 85 8.23 1.40 -2.46
C THR A 85 8.90 1.71 -1.12
N VAL A 86 10.11 2.29 -1.16
CA VAL A 86 10.83 2.69 0.06
C VAL A 86 10.15 3.90 0.71
N ILE A 87 9.72 4.87 -0.09
CA ILE A 87 8.99 6.05 0.41
C ILE A 87 7.67 5.61 1.04
N ASP A 88 6.91 4.74 0.39
CA ASP A 88 5.65 4.20 0.91
C ASP A 88 5.86 3.48 2.25
N ALA A 89 6.86 2.61 2.34
CA ALA A 89 7.19 1.89 3.56
C ALA A 89 7.43 2.81 4.77
N ILE A 90 8.01 3.98 4.53
CA ILE A 90 8.36 4.94 5.60
C ILE A 90 7.19 5.89 5.88
N LEU A 91 6.55 6.43 4.85
CA LEU A 91 5.62 7.55 4.99
C LEU A 91 4.20 7.11 5.33
N THR A 92 3.70 6.01 4.78
CA THR A 92 2.29 5.62 4.92
C THR A 92 1.89 5.47 6.37
N GLY A 93 2.60 4.67 7.16
CA GLY A 93 2.31 4.49 8.59
C GLY A 93 2.40 5.79 9.39
N ASN A 94 3.39 6.64 9.08
CA ASN A 94 3.58 7.91 9.76
C ASN A 94 2.48 8.93 9.41
N PHE A 95 2.00 8.98 8.17
CA PHE A 95 0.87 9.82 7.79
C PHE A 95 -0.44 9.37 8.45
N VAL A 96 -0.68 8.06 8.55
CA VAL A 96 -1.83 7.54 9.31
C VAL A 96 -1.74 7.96 10.78
N GLN A 97 -0.56 7.82 11.40
CA GLN A 97 -0.35 8.26 12.78
C GLN A 97 -0.55 9.77 12.94
N MET A 98 -0.11 10.56 11.98
CA MET A 98 -0.36 12.01 11.96
C MET A 98 -1.87 12.29 11.99
N TYR A 99 -2.65 11.66 11.13
CA TYR A 99 -4.11 11.84 11.14
C TYR A 99 -4.74 11.37 12.44
N ASN A 100 -4.33 10.22 12.98
CA ASN A 100 -4.82 9.73 14.28
C ASN A 100 -4.52 10.71 15.42
N SER A 101 -3.40 11.42 15.37
CA SER A 101 -3.01 12.40 16.39
C SER A 101 -3.72 13.75 16.22
N LEU A 102 -4.02 14.15 14.98
CA LEU A 102 -4.67 15.43 14.67
C LEU A 102 -6.20 15.39 14.88
N ASN A 103 -6.80 14.22 14.86
CA ASN A 103 -8.24 14.06 14.94
C ASN A 103 -8.65 13.26 16.19
N PRO A 104 -8.78 13.91 17.35
CA PRO A 104 -9.26 13.29 18.59
C PRO A 104 -10.80 13.16 18.57
N LEU A 105 -11.35 12.57 17.51
CA LEU A 105 -12.79 12.28 17.48
C LEU A 105 -13.10 11.19 18.51
N PRO A 106 -14.28 11.27 19.18
CA PRO A 106 -14.72 10.24 20.10
C PRO A 106 -14.85 8.90 19.37
N GLU A 107 -14.53 7.80 20.04
CA GLU A 107 -14.69 6.46 19.48
C GLU A 107 -16.11 6.26 18.94
N ASN A 108 -16.21 5.67 17.75
CA ASN A 108 -17.49 5.37 17.16
C ASN A 108 -18.03 4.06 17.75
N ASP A 109 -19.20 4.13 18.39
CA ASP A 109 -19.90 2.97 18.95
C ASP A 109 -21.03 2.45 18.04
N ASN A 110 -21.35 3.18 16.97
CA ASN A 110 -22.42 2.81 16.05
C ASN A 110 -21.88 2.02 14.86
N ILE A 111 -22.23 0.74 14.80
CA ILE A 111 -21.77 -0.18 13.77
C ILE A 111 -22.17 0.26 12.36
N TRP A 112 -23.36 0.81 12.17
CA TRP A 112 -23.84 1.25 10.86
C TRP A 112 -23.07 2.48 10.36
N LEU A 113 -22.82 3.41 11.28
CA LEU A 113 -21.98 4.57 11.00
C LEU A 113 -20.55 4.13 10.71
N GLY A 114 -20.02 3.16 11.48
CA GLY A 114 -18.71 2.57 11.25
C GLY A 114 -18.58 1.94 9.87
N ILE A 115 -19.58 1.18 9.41
CA ILE A 115 -19.58 0.62 8.04
C ILE A 115 -19.55 1.74 7.01
N GLY A 116 -20.37 2.78 7.17
CA GLY A 116 -20.39 3.92 6.25
C GLY A 116 -19.02 4.64 6.17
N ILE A 117 -18.42 4.93 7.33
CA ILE A 117 -17.10 5.57 7.42
C ILE A 117 -16.02 4.69 6.77
N MET A 118 -16.07 3.37 7.03
CA MET A 118 -15.11 2.42 6.45
C MET A 118 -15.19 2.37 4.93
N LEU A 119 -16.41 2.35 4.36
CA LEU A 119 -16.60 2.39 2.90
C LEU A 119 -16.06 3.68 2.29
N VAL A 120 -16.30 4.83 2.92
CA VAL A 120 -15.71 6.11 2.51
C VAL A 120 -14.18 6.03 2.59
N GLY A 121 -13.64 5.43 3.66
CA GLY A 121 -12.20 5.19 3.80
C GLY A 121 -11.62 4.41 2.62
N PHE A 122 -12.30 3.34 2.16
CA PHE A 122 -11.85 2.56 1.00
C PHE A 122 -11.85 3.38 -0.31
N VAL A 123 -12.80 4.28 -0.49
CA VAL A 123 -12.81 5.19 -1.64
C VAL A 123 -11.58 6.10 -1.62
N PHE A 124 -11.24 6.70 -0.46
CA PHE A 124 -10.03 7.50 -0.31
C PHE A 124 -8.76 6.66 -0.53
N MET A 125 -8.71 5.44 0.00
CA MET A 125 -7.58 4.52 -0.24
C MET A 125 -7.42 4.22 -1.73
N ALA A 126 -8.50 3.90 -2.44
CA ALA A 126 -8.48 3.61 -3.87
C ALA A 126 -8.02 4.82 -4.69
N PHE A 127 -8.52 6.02 -4.35
CA PHE A 127 -8.13 7.24 -5.03
C PHE A 127 -6.66 7.61 -4.75
N GLY A 128 -6.23 7.53 -3.49
CA GLY A 128 -4.84 7.75 -3.10
C GLY A 128 -3.90 6.78 -3.82
N MET A 129 -4.25 5.49 -3.88
CA MET A 129 -3.50 4.48 -4.60
C MET A 129 -3.41 4.78 -6.09
N TRP A 130 -4.49 5.19 -6.73
CA TRP A 130 -4.46 5.65 -8.13
C TRP A 130 -3.48 6.81 -8.34
N VAL A 131 -3.49 7.81 -7.46
CA VAL A 131 -2.61 8.98 -7.57
C VAL A 131 -1.14 8.57 -7.46
N TYR A 132 -0.73 7.80 -6.44
CA TYR A 132 0.67 7.43 -6.30
C TYR A 132 1.13 6.38 -7.33
N MET A 133 0.28 5.42 -7.72
CA MET A 133 0.62 4.45 -8.78
C MET A 133 0.76 5.13 -10.14
N SER A 134 0.01 6.21 -10.41
CA SER A 134 0.15 7.01 -11.65
C SER A 134 1.52 7.68 -11.80
N ALA A 135 2.36 7.68 -10.76
CA ALA A 135 3.76 8.13 -10.84
C ALA A 135 4.69 7.11 -11.52
N GLU A 136 4.23 5.88 -11.81
CA GLU A 136 5.00 4.79 -12.43
C GLU A 136 6.30 4.40 -11.69
N GLN A 137 6.42 4.76 -10.40
CA GLN A 137 7.64 4.56 -9.59
C GLN A 137 7.42 3.66 -8.38
N CYS A 138 6.19 3.20 -8.18
CA CYS A 138 5.82 2.53 -6.94
C CYS A 138 4.93 1.31 -7.20
N CYS A 139 5.34 0.19 -6.62
CA CYS A 139 4.48 -0.86 -6.14
C CYS A 139 4.70 -0.89 -4.62
N GLY A 140 3.64 -0.90 -3.81
CA GLY A 140 3.79 -0.98 -2.36
C GLY A 140 4.58 -2.23 -1.94
N PRO A 141 5.27 -2.24 -0.77
CA PRO A 141 6.04 -3.40 -0.32
C PRO A 141 5.16 -4.66 -0.18
N ARG A 142 3.92 -4.50 0.27
CA ARG A 142 2.95 -5.60 0.43
C ARG A 142 2.55 -6.23 -0.91
N ASP A 143 2.40 -5.40 -1.94
CA ASP A 143 2.05 -5.86 -3.29
C ASP A 143 3.25 -6.57 -3.94
N SER A 144 4.48 -6.07 -3.71
CA SER A 144 5.71 -6.73 -4.15
C SER A 144 5.85 -8.12 -3.53
N LEU A 145 5.58 -8.25 -2.23
CA LEU A 145 5.58 -9.53 -1.51
C LEU A 145 4.56 -10.50 -2.12
N LEU A 146 3.34 -10.05 -2.37
CA LEU A 146 2.29 -10.88 -2.97
C LEU A 146 2.70 -11.38 -4.35
N ILE A 147 3.23 -10.50 -5.21
CA ILE A 147 3.72 -10.86 -6.54
C ILE A 147 4.87 -11.88 -6.44
N GLY A 148 5.82 -11.64 -5.54
CA GLY A 148 6.95 -12.50 -5.31
C GLY A 148 6.56 -13.90 -4.83
N LEU A 149 5.59 -14.01 -3.93
CA LEU A 149 5.01 -15.27 -3.49
C LEU A 149 4.27 -15.97 -4.63
N GLY A 150 3.45 -15.24 -5.39
CA GLY A 150 2.72 -15.78 -6.54
C GLY A 150 3.64 -16.37 -7.62
N ARG A 151 4.80 -15.75 -7.89
CA ARG A 151 5.81 -16.27 -8.82
C ARG A 151 6.43 -17.59 -8.35
N ARG A 152 6.57 -17.78 -7.03
CA ARG A 152 7.12 -19.02 -6.44
C ARG A 152 6.11 -20.14 -6.34
N MET A 153 4.82 -19.80 -6.41
CA MET A 153 3.70 -20.75 -6.35
C MET A 153 2.87 -20.70 -7.64
N PRO A 154 3.45 -21.01 -8.82
CA PRO A 154 2.80 -20.83 -10.12
C PRO A 154 1.56 -21.71 -10.32
N LYS A 155 1.42 -22.77 -9.53
CA LYS A 155 0.27 -23.68 -9.57
C LYS A 155 -0.94 -23.18 -8.77
N ILE A 156 -0.74 -22.15 -7.93
CA ILE A 156 -1.78 -21.60 -7.07
C ILE A 156 -2.24 -20.26 -7.66
N PRO A 157 -3.53 -20.05 -7.87
CA PRO A 157 -4.06 -18.76 -8.30
C PRO A 157 -3.64 -17.65 -7.31
N ILE A 158 -3.24 -16.49 -7.82
CA ILE A 158 -2.71 -15.39 -7.00
C ILE A 158 -3.68 -14.92 -5.91
N GLY A 159 -4.99 -14.99 -6.17
CA GLY A 159 -6.00 -14.66 -5.17
C GLY A 159 -6.00 -15.61 -3.97
N ILE A 160 -5.66 -16.90 -4.17
CA ILE A 160 -5.52 -17.84 -3.05
C ILE A 160 -4.24 -17.52 -2.25
N VAL A 161 -3.15 -17.17 -2.94
CA VAL A 161 -1.90 -16.74 -2.29
C VAL A 161 -2.15 -15.49 -1.45
N GLU A 162 -2.93 -14.55 -1.96
CA GLU A 162 -3.33 -13.32 -1.25
C GLU A 162 -4.14 -13.63 0.00
N VAL A 163 -5.17 -14.46 -0.11
CA VAL A 163 -6.01 -14.86 1.04
C VAL A 163 -5.17 -15.59 2.11
N LEU A 164 -4.25 -16.45 1.71
CA LEU A 164 -3.35 -17.13 2.64
C LEU A 164 -2.41 -16.15 3.34
N LEU A 165 -1.81 -15.23 2.60
CA LEU A 165 -0.94 -14.19 3.15
C LEU A 165 -1.70 -13.32 4.15
N TRP A 166 -2.86 -12.81 3.77
CA TRP A 166 -3.70 -11.97 4.63
C TRP A 166 -4.21 -12.75 5.85
N GLY A 167 -4.52 -14.04 5.69
CA GLY A 167 -4.90 -14.91 6.79
C GLY A 167 -3.79 -15.06 7.82
N VAL A 168 -2.55 -15.27 7.39
CA VAL A 168 -1.38 -15.35 8.29
C VAL A 168 -1.14 -14.02 9.00
N VAL A 169 -1.19 -12.90 8.25
CA VAL A 169 -1.01 -11.56 8.81
C VAL A 169 -2.09 -11.22 9.83
N LEU A 170 -3.36 -11.54 9.51
CA LEU A 170 -4.49 -11.35 10.42
C LEU A 170 -4.36 -12.19 11.68
N LEU A 171 -3.97 -13.47 11.55
CA LEU A 171 -3.76 -14.35 12.69
C LEU A 171 -2.68 -13.78 13.62
N CYS A 172 -1.56 -13.35 13.07
CA CYS A 172 -0.50 -12.71 13.85
C CYS A 172 -1.01 -11.43 14.56
N GLY A 173 -1.74 -10.58 13.84
CA GLY A 173 -2.32 -9.36 14.41
C GLY A 173 -3.33 -9.64 15.52
N TRP A 174 -4.18 -10.64 15.33
CA TRP A 174 -5.16 -11.04 16.34
C TRP A 174 -4.49 -11.62 17.60
N LEU A 175 -3.48 -12.50 17.45
CA LEU A 175 -2.71 -13.05 18.57
C LEU A 175 -1.98 -11.95 19.37
N LEU A 176 -1.61 -10.85 18.71
CA LEU A 176 -1.05 -9.65 19.34
C LEU A 176 -2.15 -8.71 19.88
N GLY A 177 -3.41 -9.13 19.90
CA GLY A 177 -4.52 -8.34 20.45
C GLY A 177 -4.98 -7.19 19.55
N GLY A 178 -4.67 -7.23 18.25
CA GLY A 178 -5.22 -6.31 17.26
C GLY A 178 -6.74 -6.44 17.18
N PRO A 179 -7.49 -5.36 16.92
CA PRO A 179 -8.95 -5.37 16.91
C PRO A 179 -9.49 -6.09 15.66
N VAL A 180 -10.18 -7.21 15.89
CA VAL A 180 -10.87 -8.00 14.87
C VAL A 180 -12.36 -7.88 15.05
N GLY A 181 -13.10 -7.68 13.97
CA GLY A 181 -14.55 -7.52 14.02
C GLY A 181 -15.20 -7.64 12.64
N ILE A 182 -16.44 -7.16 12.51
CA ILE A 182 -17.16 -7.16 11.24
C ILE A 182 -16.38 -6.35 10.17
N GLY A 183 -15.74 -5.25 10.56
CA GLY A 183 -14.89 -4.44 9.70
C GLY A 183 -13.70 -5.22 9.13
N THR A 184 -13.19 -6.21 9.84
CA THR A 184 -12.11 -7.07 9.31
C THR A 184 -12.58 -7.89 8.11
N LEU A 185 -13.80 -8.44 8.15
CA LEU A 185 -14.40 -9.15 7.02
C LEU A 185 -14.68 -8.19 5.87
N ILE A 186 -15.27 -7.03 6.16
CA ILE A 186 -15.53 -5.98 5.17
C ILE A 186 -14.21 -5.48 4.56
N GLY A 187 -13.17 -5.28 5.37
CA GLY A 187 -11.85 -4.85 4.92
C GLY A 187 -11.16 -5.87 4.02
N THR A 188 -11.25 -7.16 4.39
CA THR A 188 -10.60 -8.23 3.64
C THR A 188 -11.25 -8.46 2.27
N PHE A 189 -12.57 -8.41 2.18
CA PHE A 189 -13.29 -8.70 0.94
C PHE A 189 -13.84 -7.46 0.23
N GLY A 190 -14.24 -6.44 0.99
CA GLY A 190 -14.90 -5.25 0.47
C GLY A 190 -13.93 -4.22 -0.10
N ALA A 191 -12.74 -4.05 0.50
CA ALA A 191 -11.77 -3.07 0.02
C ALA A 191 -11.42 -3.29 -1.46
N GLY A 192 -11.15 -4.53 -1.86
CA GLY A 192 -10.85 -4.88 -3.26
C GLY A 192 -12.01 -4.57 -4.21
N LEU A 193 -13.26 -4.83 -3.79
CA LEU A 193 -14.44 -4.51 -4.61
C LEU A 193 -14.61 -3.00 -4.80
N VAL A 194 -14.45 -2.21 -3.74
CA VAL A 194 -14.52 -0.75 -3.82
C VAL A 194 -13.39 -0.20 -4.70
N MET A 195 -12.17 -0.73 -4.55
CA MET A 195 -11.03 -0.35 -5.39
C MET A 195 -11.30 -0.66 -6.87
N GLN A 196 -11.82 -1.85 -7.17
CA GLN A 196 -12.17 -2.23 -8.54
C GLN A 196 -13.26 -1.32 -9.12
N LEU A 197 -14.27 -0.96 -8.33
CA LEU A 197 -15.32 -0.03 -8.74
C LEU A 197 -14.73 1.36 -9.05
N VAL A 198 -13.93 1.91 -8.15
CA VAL A 198 -13.27 3.22 -8.34
C VAL A 198 -12.39 3.20 -9.59
N TYR A 199 -11.55 2.17 -9.77
CA TYR A 199 -10.68 2.04 -10.94
C TYR A 199 -11.46 1.90 -12.25
N SER A 200 -12.60 1.21 -12.22
CA SER A 200 -13.50 1.12 -13.38
C SER A 200 -14.07 2.49 -13.76
N ILE A 201 -14.50 3.29 -12.78
CA ILE A 201 -15.04 4.65 -13.01
C ILE A 201 -13.99 5.58 -13.60
N ILE A 202 -12.76 5.55 -13.08
CA ILE A 202 -11.67 6.40 -13.56
C ILE A 202 -10.90 5.81 -14.76
N HIS A 203 -11.36 4.64 -15.28
CA HIS A 203 -10.74 3.93 -16.41
C HIS A 203 -9.23 3.64 -16.18
N PHE A 204 -8.86 3.30 -14.96
CA PHE A 204 -7.49 3.03 -14.57
C PHE A 204 -7.24 1.52 -14.52
N GLU A 205 -6.22 1.06 -15.26
CA GLU A 205 -5.81 -0.36 -15.28
C GLU A 205 -4.39 -0.49 -14.70
N PRO A 206 -4.24 -0.91 -13.42
CA PRO A 206 -2.94 -1.02 -12.75
C PRO A 206 -1.96 -1.98 -13.45
N ARG A 207 -2.48 -3.00 -14.17
CA ARG A 207 -1.67 -4.00 -14.87
C ARG A 207 -0.84 -3.43 -16.02
N ASN A 208 -1.27 -2.29 -16.57
CA ASN A 208 -0.59 -1.64 -17.70
C ASN A 208 0.58 -0.75 -17.26
N LEU A 209 0.80 -0.59 -15.95
CA LEU A 209 1.87 0.25 -15.42
C LEU A 209 3.23 -0.45 -15.52
N LYS A 210 4.17 0.20 -16.20
CA LYS A 210 5.57 -0.22 -16.22
C LYS A 210 6.28 0.39 -15.02
N HIS A 211 6.53 -0.40 -14.00
CA HIS A 211 7.26 0.04 -12.81
C HIS A 211 8.76 0.21 -13.13
N LYS A 212 9.31 1.40 -12.84
CA LYS A 212 10.74 1.68 -12.96
C LYS A 212 11.47 1.18 -11.72
N GLY A 213 12.47 0.36 -11.92
CA GLY A 213 13.33 -0.11 -10.83
C GLY A 213 14.15 1.03 -10.22
N LEU A 214 14.58 0.86 -8.96
CA LEU A 214 15.38 1.81 -8.20
C LEU A 214 16.67 2.21 -8.94
N LEU A 215 17.35 1.25 -9.53
CA LEU A 215 18.58 1.46 -10.33
C LEU A 215 18.36 2.32 -11.57
N GLU A 216 17.21 2.19 -12.22
CA GLU A 216 16.87 2.98 -13.41
C GLU A 216 16.59 4.44 -13.02
N THR A 217 15.86 4.66 -11.91
CA THR A 217 15.58 6.00 -11.40
C THR A 217 16.86 6.72 -10.97
N VAL A 218 17.76 6.06 -10.25
CA VAL A 218 19.06 6.62 -9.85
C VAL A 218 19.93 6.95 -11.08
N ARG A 219 19.95 6.09 -12.09
CA ARG A 219 20.71 6.33 -13.31
C ARG A 219 20.22 7.55 -14.09
N ILE A 220 18.92 7.76 -14.18
CA ILE A 220 18.32 8.94 -14.83
C ILE A 220 18.66 10.21 -14.05
N LEU A 221 18.63 10.17 -12.72
CA LEU A 221 18.99 11.31 -11.85
C LEU A 221 20.48 11.66 -11.93
N ALA A 222 21.35 10.66 -12.09
CA ALA A 222 22.79 10.83 -12.25
C ALA A 222 23.23 11.31 -13.65
N GLY A 223 22.27 11.61 -14.56
CA GLY A 223 22.58 12.11 -15.90
C GLY A 223 22.93 11.04 -16.92
N GLY A 224 22.73 9.76 -16.60
CA GLY A 224 22.94 8.64 -17.51
C GLY A 224 21.80 8.52 -18.51
N ASN A 225 22.14 8.64 -19.81
CA ASN A 225 21.20 8.41 -20.91
C ASN A 225 20.68 6.97 -20.85
N GLY A 226 19.39 6.78 -20.60
CA GLY A 226 18.75 5.49 -20.38
C GLY A 226 18.68 4.62 -21.63
N LYS A 227 19.81 4.08 -22.08
CA LYS A 227 19.81 2.97 -23.02
C LYS A 227 19.71 1.65 -22.25
N ARG A 228 18.55 1.03 -22.32
CA ARG A 228 18.31 -0.36 -21.90
C ARG A 228 19.32 -1.24 -22.63
N LYS A 229 20.21 -1.91 -21.90
CA LYS A 229 20.86 -3.11 -22.41
C LYS A 229 19.88 -4.26 -22.15
N ASP A 230 19.05 -4.54 -23.14
CA ASP A 230 18.40 -5.84 -23.25
C ASP A 230 19.52 -6.84 -23.54
N GLY A 231 19.94 -7.55 -22.53
CA GLY A 231 20.94 -8.59 -22.61
C GLY A 231 20.30 -9.92 -22.31
N LYS A 232 20.13 -10.70 -23.39
CA LYS A 232 20.05 -12.17 -23.49
C LYS A 232 19.47 -12.95 -22.33
#